data_20034e80d6b510f50f9faa47f1f370be
#
_entry.id   20034e80d6b510f50f9faa47f1f370be
#
_cell.length_a   1.000
_cell.length_b   1.000
_cell.length_c   1.000
_cell.angle_alpha   90.00
_cell.angle_beta   90.00
_cell.angle_gamma   90.00
#
_symmetry.space_group_name_H-M   'P 1'
#
loop_
_entity.id
_entity.type
_entity.pdbx_description
1 polymer ?
#
loop_
_entity_poly.entity_id
_entity_poly.type
_entity_poly.pdbx_seq_one_letter_code
_entity_poly.pdbx_strand_id
1 'polypeptide(L)'
;MVMITRGGTIPGGMLAESMGITHILTAAVDFPATAQATKQNMLMAWPEFIQFPAEDKLMGRATLIVDDVWGSGRTITAVKNRVSAAGGFPETCVLHFNPYRSLFGQSRPDYYADVTDAYVIYPWEVDRGADQVRLGEGDRL
;
A
#
# COMPACT_ATOMS: atom_id res chain seq x y z
N MET A 1 12.56 -4.50 -5.54
CA MET A 1 11.50 -3.58 -5.06
C MET A 1 10.16 -4.11 -5.52
N VAL A 2 9.11 -3.99 -4.69
CA VAL A 2 7.70 -4.22 -5.06
C VAL A 2 6.97 -2.90 -4.92
N MET A 3 6.42 -2.36 -6.00
CA MET A 3 5.59 -1.16 -6.00
C MET A 3 4.13 -1.56 -5.89
N ILE A 4 3.40 -0.99 -4.94
CA ILE A 4 1.95 -1.20 -4.83
C ILE A 4 1.27 -0.24 -5.82
N THR A 5 0.56 -0.80 -6.78
CA THR A 5 -0.13 0.02 -7.77
C THR A 5 -1.48 0.49 -7.19
N ARG A 6 -1.86 1.70 -7.46
CA ARG A 6 -1.22 2.76 -8.27
C ARG A 6 -0.34 3.67 -7.43
N GLY A 7 -0.64 3.84 -6.13
CA GLY A 7 -0.03 4.85 -5.26
C GLY A 7 1.50 4.79 -5.22
N GLY A 8 2.03 3.59 -5.08
CA GLY A 8 3.48 3.37 -5.00
C GLY A 8 4.25 3.50 -6.32
N THR A 9 3.56 3.66 -7.45
CA THR A 9 4.23 3.66 -8.77
C THR A 9 5.15 4.86 -8.96
N ILE A 10 4.69 6.06 -8.63
CA ILE A 10 5.49 7.28 -8.79
C ILE A 10 6.63 7.33 -7.76
N PRO A 11 6.36 7.26 -6.43
CA PRO A 11 7.45 7.28 -5.46
C PRO A 11 8.40 6.09 -5.60
N GLY A 12 7.88 4.90 -5.93
CA GLY A 12 8.69 3.72 -6.16
C GLY A 12 9.61 3.86 -7.37
N GLY A 13 9.12 4.43 -8.47
CA GLY A 13 9.94 4.70 -9.66
C GLY A 13 11.07 5.69 -9.37
N MET A 14 10.79 6.76 -8.64
CA MET A 14 11.80 7.74 -8.22
C MET A 14 12.85 7.12 -7.29
N LEU A 15 12.42 6.32 -6.32
CA LEU A 15 13.33 5.61 -5.43
C LEU A 15 14.18 4.58 -6.18
N ALA A 16 13.58 3.82 -7.09
CA ALA A 16 14.30 2.82 -7.87
C ALA A 16 15.41 3.45 -8.70
N GLU A 17 15.13 4.57 -9.37
CA GLU A 17 16.13 5.33 -10.13
C GLU A 17 17.23 5.87 -9.22
N SER A 18 16.86 6.50 -8.11
CA SER A 18 17.81 7.12 -7.18
C SER A 18 18.73 6.10 -6.50
N MET A 19 18.24 4.89 -6.24
CA MET A 19 18.96 3.82 -5.55
C MET A 19 19.61 2.82 -6.52
N GLY A 20 19.43 2.98 -7.83
CA GLY A 20 19.92 2.04 -8.84
C GLY A 20 19.25 0.65 -8.75
N ILE A 21 18.00 0.57 -8.30
CA ILE A 21 17.28 -0.69 -8.20
C ILE A 21 16.70 -1.02 -9.57
N THR A 22 17.14 -2.13 -10.15
CA THR A 22 16.70 -2.60 -11.47
C THR A 22 15.69 -3.75 -11.40
N HIS A 23 15.64 -4.48 -10.28
CA HIS A 23 14.67 -5.56 -10.09
C HIS A 23 13.37 -4.99 -9.50
N ILE A 24 12.46 -4.62 -10.40
CA ILE A 24 11.21 -3.94 -10.06
C ILE A 24 10.04 -4.87 -10.36
N LEU A 25 9.18 -5.06 -9.37
CA LEU A 25 7.97 -5.85 -9.40
C LEU A 25 6.80 -5.00 -8.94
N THR A 26 5.58 -5.41 -9.27
CA THR A 26 4.36 -4.71 -8.87
C THR A 26 3.38 -5.65 -8.16
N ALA A 27 2.60 -5.07 -7.25
CA ALA A 27 1.48 -5.74 -6.60
C ALA A 27 0.24 -4.85 -6.66
N ALA A 28 -0.92 -5.47 -6.90
CA ALA A 28 -2.21 -4.80 -6.86
C ALA A 28 -3.14 -5.57 -5.94
N VAL A 29 -3.74 -4.88 -4.98
CA VAL A 29 -4.62 -5.46 -3.97
C VAL A 29 -5.94 -4.71 -3.97
N ASP A 30 -7.03 -5.45 -3.96
CA ASP A 30 -8.37 -4.92 -3.76
C ASP A 30 -8.98 -5.48 -2.47
N PHE A 31 -9.98 -4.78 -1.94
CA PHE A 31 -10.78 -5.22 -0.80
C PHE A 31 -12.25 -5.16 -1.21
N PRO A 32 -12.74 -6.19 -1.92
CA PRO A 32 -14.09 -6.17 -2.48
C PRO A 32 -15.13 -6.01 -1.37
N ALA A 33 -16.01 -5.01 -1.53
CA ALA A 33 -17.19 -4.86 -0.70
C ALA A 33 -18.22 -5.90 -1.13
N THR A 34 -18.62 -6.79 -0.23
CA THR A 34 -19.78 -7.64 -0.47
C THR A 34 -21.06 -6.77 -0.46
N ALA A 35 -22.01 -7.06 -1.33
CA ALA A 35 -23.25 -6.29 -1.50
C ALA A 35 -24.10 -6.13 -0.20
N GLN A 36 -23.73 -6.79 0.88
CA GLN A 36 -24.36 -6.73 2.21
C GLN A 36 -23.43 -6.15 3.29
N ALA A 37 -22.31 -5.53 2.89
CA ALA A 37 -21.32 -5.07 3.84
C ALA A 37 -21.78 -3.81 4.57
N THR A 38 -21.95 -3.91 5.88
CA THR A 38 -21.95 -2.75 6.78
C THR A 38 -20.52 -2.16 6.81
N LYS A 39 -20.37 -0.87 7.20
CA LYS A 39 -19.03 -0.24 7.34
C LYS A 39 -18.03 -1.12 8.13
N GLN A 40 -18.52 -1.84 9.13
CA GLN A 40 -17.72 -2.72 9.97
C GLN A 40 -17.25 -3.98 9.22
N ASN A 41 -18.10 -4.54 8.33
CA ASN A 41 -17.75 -5.69 7.50
C ASN A 41 -16.77 -5.32 6.37
N MET A 42 -16.79 -4.08 5.88
CA MET A 42 -15.81 -3.60 4.89
C MET A 42 -14.39 -3.56 5.48
N LEU A 43 -14.25 -3.22 6.77
CA LEU A 43 -12.95 -3.24 7.46
C LEU A 43 -12.42 -4.67 7.65
N MET A 44 -13.29 -5.66 7.62
CA MET A 44 -12.96 -7.09 7.77
C MET A 44 -12.83 -7.82 6.44
N ALA A 45 -13.02 -7.14 5.30
CA ALA A 45 -12.86 -7.78 3.98
C ALA A 45 -11.44 -8.32 3.79
N TRP A 46 -11.35 -9.55 3.27
CA TRP A 46 -10.07 -10.15 2.94
C TRP A 46 -9.45 -9.47 1.71
N PRO A 47 -8.12 -9.34 1.67
CA PRO A 47 -7.45 -8.81 0.49
C PRO A 47 -7.60 -9.77 -0.69
N GLU A 48 -7.95 -9.24 -1.85
CA GLU A 48 -7.88 -9.91 -3.13
C GLU A 48 -6.70 -9.37 -3.92
N PHE A 49 -5.76 -10.26 -4.28
CA PHE A 49 -4.62 -9.88 -5.08
C PHE A 49 -4.97 -9.95 -6.56
N ILE A 50 -5.18 -8.81 -7.18
CA ILE A 50 -5.39 -8.69 -8.63
C ILE A 50 -4.10 -9.02 -9.37
N GLN A 51 -2.95 -8.62 -8.79
CA GLN A 51 -1.62 -8.92 -9.30
C GLN A 51 -0.67 -9.11 -8.14
N PHE A 52 0.20 -10.10 -8.26
CA PHE A 52 1.31 -10.30 -7.33
C PHE A 52 2.47 -11.02 -8.06
N PRO A 53 3.73 -10.70 -7.74
CA PRO A 53 4.89 -11.36 -8.34
C PRO A 53 4.92 -12.87 -8.06
N ALA A 54 5.49 -13.62 -8.98
CA ALA A 54 5.77 -15.03 -8.77
C ALA A 54 6.77 -15.23 -7.61
N GLU A 55 6.59 -16.28 -6.82
CA GLU A 55 7.36 -16.51 -5.57
C GLU A 55 8.86 -16.63 -5.82
N ASP A 56 9.26 -17.22 -6.95
CA ASP A 56 10.67 -17.35 -7.34
C ASP A 56 11.39 -16.01 -7.51
N LYS A 57 10.63 -14.92 -7.73
CA LYS A 57 11.17 -13.55 -7.84
C LYS A 57 11.42 -12.90 -6.48
N LEU A 58 10.87 -13.46 -5.42
CA LEU A 58 10.90 -12.93 -4.06
C LEU A 58 11.72 -13.77 -3.10
N MET A 59 11.73 -15.08 -3.29
CA MET A 59 12.39 -16.03 -2.39
C MET A 59 13.86 -15.67 -2.14
N GLY A 60 14.21 -15.56 -0.86
CA GLY A 60 15.57 -15.24 -0.41
C GLY A 60 16.02 -13.80 -0.66
N ARG A 61 15.13 -12.90 -1.11
CA ARG A 61 15.48 -11.52 -1.45
C ARG A 61 15.02 -10.51 -0.40
N ALA A 62 15.91 -9.58 -0.06
CA ALA A 62 15.51 -8.33 0.60
C ALA A 62 14.59 -7.55 -0.35
N THR A 63 13.41 -7.19 0.13
CA THR A 63 12.34 -6.64 -0.72
C THR A 63 11.79 -5.37 -0.12
N LEU A 64 12.08 -4.22 -0.73
CA LEU A 64 11.46 -2.95 -0.36
C LEU A 64 10.08 -2.87 -1.01
N ILE A 65 9.04 -2.74 -0.19
CA ILE A 65 7.66 -2.55 -0.61
C ILE A 65 7.36 -1.06 -0.51
N VAL A 66 6.92 -0.46 -1.62
CA VAL A 66 6.68 1.00 -1.71
C VAL A 66 5.23 1.29 -2.02
N ASP A 67 4.65 2.20 -1.24
CA ASP A 67 3.35 2.83 -1.48
C ASP A 67 3.46 4.34 -1.25
N ASP A 68 2.42 5.12 -1.57
CA ASP A 68 2.41 6.56 -1.30
C ASP A 68 2.05 6.85 0.16
N VAL A 69 1.08 6.15 0.72
CA VAL A 69 0.59 6.40 2.08
C VAL A 69 0.29 5.11 2.85
N TRP A 70 0.65 5.10 4.12
CA TRP A 70 0.08 4.17 5.09
C TRP A 70 -1.08 4.89 5.80
N GLY A 71 -2.29 4.75 5.27
CA GLY A 71 -3.52 5.17 5.92
C GLY A 71 -4.00 4.09 6.89
N SER A 72 -4.95 3.26 6.47
CA SER A 72 -5.39 2.10 7.28
C SER A 72 -4.29 1.05 7.49
N GLY A 73 -3.32 0.98 6.61
CA GLY A 73 -2.24 -0.01 6.61
C GLY A 73 -2.64 -1.37 6.02
N ARG A 74 -3.89 -1.55 5.59
CA ARG A 74 -4.38 -2.86 5.11
C ARG A 74 -3.65 -3.35 3.87
N THR A 75 -3.50 -2.51 2.87
CA THR A 75 -2.88 -2.86 1.59
C THR A 75 -1.43 -3.27 1.77
N ILE A 76 -0.64 -2.39 2.39
CA ILE A 76 0.80 -2.62 2.55
C ILE A 76 1.09 -3.81 3.48
N THR A 77 0.26 -4.01 4.51
CA THR A 77 0.36 -5.17 5.41
C THR A 77 0.03 -6.47 4.68
N ALA A 78 -1.00 -6.48 3.83
CA ALA A 78 -1.33 -7.65 3.01
C ALA A 78 -0.18 -8.02 2.07
N VAL A 79 0.42 -7.04 1.41
CA VAL A 79 1.57 -7.25 0.53
C VAL A 79 2.80 -7.73 1.32
N LYS A 80 3.10 -7.10 2.47
CA LYS A 80 4.20 -7.50 3.35
C LYS A 80 4.09 -8.97 3.79
N ASN A 81 2.91 -9.37 4.23
CA ASN A 81 2.65 -10.74 4.66
C ASN A 81 2.83 -11.73 3.51
N ARG A 82 2.36 -11.39 2.31
CA ARG A 82 2.48 -12.27 1.15
C ARG A 82 3.92 -12.37 0.64
N VAL A 83 4.70 -11.29 0.67
CA VAL A 83 6.14 -11.33 0.38
C VAL A 83 6.87 -12.23 1.37
N SER A 84 6.55 -12.12 2.68
CA SER A 84 7.11 -13.02 3.70
C SER A 84 6.74 -14.47 3.45
N ALA A 85 5.48 -14.76 3.11
CA ALA A 85 5.01 -16.10 2.79
C ALA A 85 5.71 -16.69 1.55
N ALA A 86 6.09 -15.85 0.60
CA ALA A 86 6.90 -16.22 -0.57
C ALA A 86 8.40 -16.41 -0.26
N GLY A 87 8.79 -16.32 1.00
CA GLY A 87 10.20 -16.46 1.44
C GLY A 87 11.08 -15.24 1.22
N GLY A 88 10.49 -14.08 0.96
CA GLY A 88 11.19 -12.80 0.89
C GLY A 88 11.38 -12.16 2.27
N PHE A 89 12.25 -11.14 2.34
CA PHE A 89 12.51 -10.34 3.54
C PHE A 89 11.99 -8.91 3.30
N PRO A 90 10.69 -8.63 3.60
CA PRO A 90 10.07 -7.36 3.26
C PRO A 90 10.38 -6.26 4.28
N GLU A 91 10.68 -5.08 3.79
CA GLU A 91 10.60 -3.80 4.48
C GLU A 91 9.63 -2.87 3.74
N THR A 92 8.99 -1.96 4.44
CA THR A 92 7.95 -1.09 3.91
C THR A 92 8.38 0.37 3.89
N CYS A 93 8.06 1.06 2.80
CA CYS A 93 8.40 2.47 2.60
C CYS A 93 7.19 3.22 2.06
N VAL A 94 6.85 4.35 2.68
CA VAL A 94 5.77 5.24 2.25
C VAL A 94 6.23 6.69 2.31
N LEU A 95 5.54 7.59 1.58
CA LEU A 95 5.77 9.02 1.75
C LEU A 95 5.16 9.51 3.05
N HIS A 96 3.90 9.18 3.32
CA HIS A 96 3.20 9.61 4.52
C HIS A 96 2.71 8.44 5.36
N PHE A 97 2.88 8.56 6.66
CA PHE A 97 2.33 7.65 7.64
C PHE A 97 1.23 8.36 8.45
N ASN A 98 0.03 7.77 8.48
CA ASN A 98 -1.08 8.27 9.30
C ASN A 98 -1.35 7.29 10.46
N PRO A 99 -0.76 7.50 11.63
CA PRO A 99 -0.94 6.61 12.78
C PRO A 99 -2.36 6.63 13.34
N TYR A 100 -3.10 7.72 13.12
CA TYR A 100 -4.46 7.89 13.65
C TYR A 100 -5.51 7.09 12.88
N ARG A 101 -5.21 6.73 11.61
CA ARG A 101 -6.08 5.92 10.76
C ARG A 101 -5.64 4.47 10.66
N SER A 102 -4.45 4.14 11.15
CA SER A 102 -3.92 2.79 11.11
C SER A 102 -4.80 1.83 11.91
N LEU A 103 -5.19 0.74 11.27
CA LEU A 103 -5.91 -0.36 11.95
C LEU A 103 -4.97 -1.28 12.73
N PHE A 104 -3.67 -1.10 12.56
CA PHE A 104 -2.62 -1.91 13.17
C PHE A 104 -1.83 -1.06 14.16
N GLY A 105 -2.41 -0.83 15.35
CA GLY A 105 -1.90 0.12 16.33
C GLY A 105 -0.45 -0.10 16.82
N GLN A 106 0.10 -1.30 16.61
CA GLN A 106 1.50 -1.62 16.94
C GLN A 106 2.41 -1.67 15.71
N SER A 107 1.84 -1.55 14.50
CA SER A 107 2.60 -1.62 13.26
C SER A 107 2.73 -0.25 12.63
N ARG A 108 3.89 -0.01 12.03
CA ARG A 108 4.20 1.21 11.29
C ARG A 108 5.08 0.85 10.09
N PRO A 109 5.18 1.73 9.09
CA PRO A 109 6.15 1.54 8.02
C PRO A 109 7.58 1.53 8.56
N ASP A 110 8.46 0.76 7.93
CA ASP A 110 9.89 0.74 8.28
C ASP A 110 10.55 2.07 7.91
N TYR A 111 10.13 2.67 6.78
CA TYR A 111 10.58 3.98 6.30
C TYR A 111 9.40 4.86 5.91
N TYR A 112 9.44 6.12 6.26
CA TYR A 112 8.46 7.14 5.86
C TYR A 112 9.09 8.53 5.87
N ALA A 113 8.60 9.40 4.98
CA ALA A 113 9.13 10.77 4.89
C ALA A 113 8.51 11.68 5.94
N ASP A 114 7.19 11.54 6.19
CA ASP A 114 6.48 12.39 7.15
C ASP A 114 5.28 11.67 7.78
N VAL A 115 4.84 12.21 8.92
CA VAL A 115 3.64 11.79 9.65
C VAL A 115 2.53 12.80 9.40
N THR A 116 1.32 12.31 9.14
CA THR A 116 0.16 13.17 8.91
C THR A 116 -1.08 12.64 9.63
N ASP A 117 -1.97 13.54 10.04
CA ASP A 117 -3.32 13.22 10.48
C ASP A 117 -4.37 13.51 9.40
N ALA A 118 -3.93 14.13 8.29
CA ALA A 118 -4.78 14.56 7.21
C ALA A 118 -4.93 13.48 6.11
N TYR A 119 -5.98 13.62 5.32
CA TYR A 119 -6.11 12.93 4.04
C TYR A 119 -5.23 13.64 3.01
N VAL A 120 -4.27 12.93 2.44
CA VAL A 120 -3.34 13.49 1.45
C VAL A 120 -3.85 13.18 0.05
N ILE A 121 -3.93 14.19 -0.79
CA ILE A 121 -4.19 14.06 -2.23
C ILE A 121 -2.87 14.32 -2.96
N TYR A 122 -2.38 13.32 -3.66
CA TYR A 122 -1.13 13.40 -4.39
C TYR A 122 -1.33 13.95 -5.81
N PRO A 123 -0.32 14.59 -6.42
CA PRO A 123 -0.42 15.11 -7.78
C PRO A 123 -0.83 14.06 -8.83
N TRP A 124 -0.43 12.81 -8.64
CA TRP A 124 -0.81 11.70 -9.53
C TRP A 124 -2.24 11.18 -9.35
N GLU A 125 -2.99 11.73 -8.39
CA GLU A 125 -4.40 11.39 -8.14
C GLU A 125 -5.38 12.36 -8.77
N VAL A 126 -4.92 13.51 -9.24
CA VAL A 126 -5.77 14.62 -9.74
C VAL A 126 -6.71 14.19 -10.85
N ASP A 127 -6.25 13.31 -11.73
CA ASP A 127 -7.03 12.85 -12.91
C ASP A 127 -7.98 11.68 -12.59
N ARG A 128 -8.05 11.22 -11.36
CA ARG A 128 -8.96 10.12 -10.97
C ARG A 128 -10.44 10.52 -10.93
N GLY A 129 -10.75 11.80 -11.12
CA GLY A 129 -12.10 12.35 -11.05
C GLY A 129 -12.58 12.57 -9.61
N ALA A 130 -13.50 13.51 -9.44
CA ALA A 130 -14.04 13.88 -8.13
C ALA A 130 -14.69 12.71 -7.37
N ASP A 131 -15.26 11.76 -8.08
CA ASP A 131 -15.95 10.61 -7.48
C ASP A 131 -14.97 9.60 -6.86
N GLN A 132 -13.80 9.43 -7.44
CA GLN A 132 -12.77 8.54 -6.87
C GLN A 132 -12.01 9.19 -5.71
N VAL A 133 -11.90 10.49 -5.70
CA VAL A 133 -11.36 11.25 -4.55
C VAL A 133 -12.33 11.22 -3.37
N ARG A 134 -13.64 11.18 -3.65
CA ARG A 134 -14.70 11.14 -2.63
C ARG A 134 -14.87 9.80 -1.91
N LEU A 135 -14.26 8.73 -2.40
CA LEU A 135 -14.26 7.45 -1.66
C LEU A 135 -13.62 7.59 -0.26
N GLY A 136 -12.91 8.68 -0.01
CA GLY A 136 -12.43 9.06 1.32
C GLY A 136 -13.43 9.86 2.18
N GLU A 137 -14.55 10.32 1.65
CA GLU A 137 -15.53 11.06 2.47
C GLU A 137 -16.29 10.18 3.47
N GLY A 138 -16.36 8.87 3.24
CA GLY A 138 -16.86 7.90 4.22
C GLY A 138 -15.94 7.70 5.41
N ASP A 139 -14.69 8.12 5.30
CA ASP A 139 -13.64 7.95 6.31
C ASP A 139 -13.37 9.22 7.13
N ARG A 140 -14.15 10.28 6.96
CA ARG A 140 -14.02 11.54 7.71
C ARG A 140 -14.75 11.54 9.06
N LEU A 141 -14.99 10.36 9.61
CA LEU A 141 -15.53 10.26 10.96
C LEU A 141 -14.55 9.52 11.86
#